data_378fe10fbcefb3a441c03fbca9f1bcd4
#
_entry.id   378fe10fbcefb3a441c03fbca9f1bcd4
#
_cell.length_a   1.000
_cell.length_b   1.000
_cell.length_c   1.000
_cell.angle_alpha   90.00
_cell.angle_beta   90.00
_cell.angle_gamma   90.00
#
_symmetry.space_group_name_H-M   'P 1'
#
loop_
_entity.id
_entity.type
_entity.pdbx_description
1 polymer ?
#
loop_
_entity_poly.entity_id
_entity_poly.type
_entity_poly.pdbx_seq_one_letter_code
_entity_poly.pdbx_strand_id
1 'polypeptide(L)'
;MSRNKYRTEPAGLAPPIDPLEQARWKGDGHVARPHLANWIDAIQTRGTLNAPIEVGHGTATVCHLGNIVRELGRHLRWNPQDEQFEGDDEANRLISRERRTGFELLLS
;
A
#
# COMPACT_ATOMS: atom_id res chain seq x y z
N MET A 1 -6.47 -14.20 6.46
CA MET A 1 -5.02 -14.22 6.18
C MET A 1 -4.29 -13.91 7.48
N SER A 2 -3.50 -14.83 8.00
CA SER A 2 -2.71 -14.58 9.22
C SER A 2 -1.51 -13.70 8.85
N ARG A 3 -1.20 -12.67 9.64
CA ARG A 3 -0.06 -11.77 9.40
C ARG A 3 1.29 -12.48 9.28
N ASN A 4 1.38 -13.72 9.75
CA ASN A 4 2.64 -14.45 9.87
C ASN A 4 2.67 -15.75 9.05
N LYS A 5 1.70 -15.97 8.17
CA LYS A 5 1.64 -17.15 7.30
C LYS A 5 1.16 -16.75 5.93
N TYR A 6 1.99 -16.98 4.93
CA TYR A 6 1.59 -16.94 3.54
C TYR A 6 1.68 -18.34 2.94
N ARG A 7 0.82 -18.60 1.99
CA ARG A 7 0.83 -19.81 1.17
C ARG A 7 0.93 -19.38 -0.29
N THR A 8 1.82 -20.03 -1.02
CA THR A 8 1.98 -19.80 -2.45
C THR A 8 1.43 -20.99 -3.22
N GLU A 9 0.83 -20.73 -4.36
CA GLU A 9 0.45 -21.75 -5.34
C GLU A 9 1.10 -21.41 -6.69
N PRO A 10 1.95 -22.33 -7.22
CA PRO A 10 2.40 -23.57 -6.62
C PRO A 10 3.25 -23.38 -5.35
N ALA A 11 3.23 -24.40 -4.48
CA ALA A 11 4.01 -24.39 -3.25
C ALA A 11 5.51 -24.27 -3.56
N GLY A 12 6.23 -23.42 -2.80
CA GLY A 12 7.67 -23.23 -2.92
C GLY A 12 8.12 -22.04 -3.75
N LEU A 13 7.22 -21.18 -4.25
CA LEU A 13 7.58 -19.93 -4.92
C LEU A 13 8.20 -18.88 -4.00
N ALA A 14 7.92 -18.97 -2.71
CA ALA A 14 8.49 -18.08 -1.73
C ALA A 14 9.64 -18.75 -0.96
N PRO A 15 10.73 -18.04 -0.70
CA PRO A 15 11.81 -18.57 0.12
C PRO A 15 11.30 -18.91 1.53
N PRO A 16 11.87 -19.92 2.19
CA PRO A 16 11.55 -20.21 3.58
C PRO A 16 11.86 -18.99 4.45
N ILE A 17 10.93 -18.63 5.32
CA ILE A 17 11.15 -17.55 6.28
C ILE A 17 12.20 -18.00 7.29
N ASP A 18 13.22 -17.17 7.48
CA ASP A 18 14.25 -17.40 8.52
C ASP A 18 13.55 -17.58 9.88
N PRO A 19 13.86 -18.65 10.62
CA PRO A 19 13.31 -18.88 11.96
C PRO A 19 13.55 -17.71 12.92
N LEU A 20 14.66 -16.98 12.77
CA LEU A 20 14.95 -15.76 13.55
C LEU A 20 14.03 -14.59 13.17
N GLU A 21 13.73 -14.42 11.89
CA GLU A 21 12.71 -13.46 11.46
C GLU A 21 11.33 -13.90 11.96
N GLN A 22 11.00 -15.17 11.86
CA GLN A 22 9.72 -15.69 12.35
C GLN A 22 9.55 -15.48 13.85
N ALA A 23 10.63 -15.58 14.64
CA ALA A 23 10.64 -15.29 16.06
C ALA A 23 10.45 -13.79 16.37
N ARG A 24 11.00 -12.90 15.52
CA ARG A 24 10.82 -11.44 15.63
C ARG A 24 9.39 -11.01 15.35
N TRP A 25 8.61 -11.79 14.63
CA TRP A 25 7.21 -11.51 14.28
C TRP A 25 6.19 -11.99 15.32
N LYS A 26 6.64 -12.57 16.43
CA LYS A 26 5.78 -13.04 17.53
C LYS A 26 5.31 -11.88 18.44
N GLY A 27 4.63 -10.93 17.86
CA GLY A 27 3.46 -10.32 18.45
C GLY A 27 3.61 -9.31 19.59
N ASP A 28 4.81 -8.93 20.07
CA ASP A 28 4.99 -8.03 21.21
C ASP A 28 5.42 -6.60 20.85
N GLY A 29 5.13 -6.16 19.63
CA GLY A 29 5.49 -4.83 19.16
C GLY A 29 6.96 -4.66 18.74
N HIS A 30 7.77 -5.71 18.78
CA HIS A 30 9.18 -5.66 18.37
C HIS A 30 9.38 -5.24 16.91
N VAL A 31 8.42 -5.54 16.04
CA VAL A 31 8.48 -5.13 14.62
C VAL A 31 8.30 -3.62 14.45
N ALA A 32 7.50 -2.98 15.30
CA ALA A 32 7.24 -1.55 15.19
C ALA A 32 8.42 -0.69 15.66
N ARG A 33 9.19 -1.16 16.66
CA ARG A 33 10.30 -0.39 17.23
C ARG A 33 11.38 -0.03 16.22
N PRO A 34 11.94 -0.96 15.42
CA PRO A 34 12.92 -0.62 14.39
C PRO A 34 12.38 0.34 13.34
N HIS A 35 11.10 0.19 12.99
CA HIS A 35 10.44 1.07 12.02
C HIS A 35 10.28 2.49 12.56
N LEU A 36 9.83 2.63 13.81
CA LEU A 36 9.73 3.91 14.48
C LEU A 36 11.11 4.56 14.71
N ALA A 37 12.12 3.78 15.08
CA ALA A 37 13.49 4.26 15.23
C ALA A 37 14.03 4.81 13.91
N ASN A 38 13.84 4.09 12.80
CA ASN A 38 14.22 4.57 11.46
C ASN A 38 13.48 5.87 11.10
N TRP A 39 12.19 5.98 11.43
CA TRP A 39 11.42 7.20 11.17
C TRP A 39 11.95 8.39 11.95
N ILE A 40 12.23 8.22 13.26
CA ILE A 40 12.80 9.28 14.10
C ILE A 40 14.19 9.68 13.61
N ASP A 41 15.04 8.71 13.30
CA ASP A 41 16.38 8.94 12.76
C ASP A 41 16.32 9.71 11.43
N ALA A 42 15.45 9.32 10.54
CA ALA A 42 15.25 10.01 9.25
C ALA A 42 14.76 11.46 9.43
N ILE A 43 13.95 11.75 10.45
CA ILE A 43 13.56 13.14 10.77
C ILE A 43 14.79 13.96 11.17
N GLN A 44 15.66 13.41 12.01
CA GLN A 44 16.84 14.10 12.54
C GLN A 44 17.96 14.26 11.49
N THR A 45 18.21 13.20 10.74
CA THR A 45 19.34 13.13 9.79
C THR A 45 18.97 13.51 8.36
N ARG A 46 17.67 13.65 8.05
CA ARG A 46 17.15 13.73 6.68
C ARG A 46 17.54 12.52 5.82
N GLY A 47 17.71 11.38 6.48
CA GLY A 47 18.07 10.11 5.86
C GLY A 47 16.90 9.41 5.17
N THR A 48 17.19 8.23 4.62
CA THR A 48 16.22 7.42 3.88
C THR A 48 15.30 6.65 4.82
N LEU A 49 14.01 6.68 4.54
CA LEU A 49 13.00 5.88 5.23
C LEU A 49 12.96 4.45 4.69
N ASN A 50 12.78 3.48 5.57
CA ASN A 50 12.51 2.09 5.17
C ASN A 50 11.16 1.92 4.46
N ALA A 51 10.20 2.81 4.76
CA ALA A 51 8.91 2.87 4.10
C ALA A 51 8.61 4.34 3.71
N PRO A 52 9.17 4.83 2.59
CA PRO A 52 8.89 6.16 2.11
C PRO A 52 7.43 6.29 1.64
N ILE A 53 6.96 7.53 1.53
CA ILE A 53 5.56 7.82 1.22
C ILE A 53 5.12 7.22 -0.12
N GLU A 54 6.01 7.15 -1.08
CA GLU A 54 5.78 6.60 -2.42
C GLU A 54 5.39 5.11 -2.36
N VAL A 55 6.03 4.34 -1.48
CA VAL A 55 5.69 2.92 -1.25
C VAL A 55 4.31 2.82 -0.61
N GLY A 56 4.01 3.70 0.35
CA GLY A 56 2.70 3.78 0.98
C GLY A 56 1.60 4.13 -0.03
N HIS A 57 1.85 5.16 -0.84
CA HIS A 57 0.95 5.60 -1.91
C HIS A 57 0.68 4.48 -2.92
N GLY A 58 1.73 3.85 -3.46
CA GLY A 58 1.58 2.75 -4.40
C GLY A 58 0.79 1.56 -3.83
N THR A 59 1.01 1.22 -2.57
CA THR A 59 0.26 0.15 -1.89
C THR A 59 -1.23 0.51 -1.76
N ALA A 60 -1.53 1.74 -1.34
CA ALA A 60 -2.90 2.23 -1.24
C ALA A 60 -3.59 2.24 -2.61
N THR A 61 -2.90 2.73 -3.64
CA THR A 61 -3.39 2.74 -5.02
C THR A 61 -3.81 1.36 -5.47
N VAL A 62 -2.96 0.33 -5.32
CA VAL A 62 -3.30 -1.05 -5.71
C VAL A 62 -4.56 -1.55 -4.99
N CYS A 63 -4.70 -1.25 -3.69
CA CYS A 63 -5.89 -1.62 -2.93
C CYS A 63 -7.17 -0.93 -3.47
N HIS A 64 -7.08 0.34 -3.81
CA HIS A 64 -8.21 1.10 -4.37
C HIS A 64 -8.57 0.60 -5.78
N LEU A 65 -7.58 0.38 -6.65
CA LEU A 65 -7.79 -0.19 -7.98
C LEU A 65 -8.51 -1.54 -7.90
N GLY A 66 -8.10 -2.41 -6.96
CA GLY A 66 -8.79 -3.69 -6.73
C GLY A 66 -10.26 -3.54 -6.33
N ASN A 67 -10.59 -2.52 -5.52
CA ASN A 67 -11.97 -2.22 -5.16
C ASN A 67 -12.79 -1.73 -6.37
N ILE A 68 -12.24 -0.84 -7.19
CA ILE A 68 -12.89 -0.30 -8.40
C ILE A 68 -13.14 -1.44 -9.40
N VAL A 69 -12.14 -2.27 -9.68
CA VAL A 69 -12.28 -3.43 -10.57
C VAL A 69 -13.38 -4.38 -10.08
N ARG A 70 -13.45 -4.63 -8.76
CA ARG A 70 -14.49 -5.47 -8.16
C ARG A 70 -15.89 -4.86 -8.29
N GLU A 71 -16.01 -3.55 -8.15
CA GLU A 71 -17.28 -2.84 -8.27
C GLU A 71 -17.80 -2.86 -9.70
N LEU A 72 -16.94 -2.59 -10.68
CA LEU A 72 -17.29 -2.54 -12.10
C LEU A 72 -17.37 -3.93 -12.76
N GLY A 73 -16.76 -4.96 -12.16
CA GLY A 73 -16.82 -6.34 -12.63
C GLY A 73 -16.16 -6.59 -14.00
N ARG A 74 -15.23 -5.75 -14.42
CA ARG A 74 -14.58 -5.81 -15.73
C ARG A 74 -13.09 -5.47 -15.67
N HIS A 75 -12.34 -5.83 -16.72
CA HIS A 75 -10.94 -5.44 -16.85
C HIS A 75 -10.81 -3.94 -17.09
N LEU A 76 -9.87 -3.32 -16.39
CA LEU A 76 -9.55 -1.90 -16.52
C LEU A 76 -8.07 -1.73 -16.83
N ARG A 77 -7.72 -0.70 -17.61
CA ARG A 77 -6.34 -0.34 -17.91
C ARG A 77 -5.97 0.89 -17.12
N TRP A 78 -4.98 0.75 -16.24
CA TRP A 78 -4.48 1.81 -15.39
C TRP A 78 -3.20 2.42 -15.96
N ASN A 79 -3.14 3.74 -16.05
CA ASN A 79 -1.93 4.49 -16.34
C ASN A 79 -1.35 5.03 -15.03
N PRO A 80 -0.21 4.49 -14.56
CA PRO A 80 0.38 4.91 -13.29
C PRO A 80 1.04 6.29 -13.34
N GLN A 81 1.34 6.85 -14.52
CA GLN A 81 1.92 8.18 -14.67
C GLN A 81 0.87 9.27 -14.50
N ASP A 82 -0.30 9.06 -15.08
CA ASP A 82 -1.41 10.01 -15.04
C ASP A 82 -2.36 9.73 -13.87
N GLU A 83 -2.17 8.58 -13.18
CA GLU A 83 -3.05 8.07 -12.13
C GLU A 83 -4.53 8.04 -12.56
N GLN A 84 -4.78 7.53 -13.79
CA GLN A 84 -6.10 7.43 -14.40
C GLN A 84 -6.29 6.10 -15.14
N PHE A 85 -7.54 5.72 -15.32
CA PHE A 85 -7.92 4.62 -16.20
C PHE A 85 -7.97 5.11 -17.64
N GLU A 86 -7.30 4.40 -18.54
CA GLU A 86 -7.25 4.74 -19.98
C GLU A 86 -8.61 4.57 -20.65
N GLY A 87 -9.17 5.69 -21.12
CA GLY A 87 -10.41 5.70 -21.90
C GLY A 87 -11.67 5.23 -21.14
N ASP A 88 -11.68 5.37 -19.81
CA ASP A 88 -12.76 4.86 -18.96
C ASP A 88 -13.24 5.91 -17.95
N ASP A 89 -14.15 6.77 -18.39
CA ASP A 89 -14.70 7.85 -17.58
C ASP A 89 -15.50 7.36 -16.36
N GLU A 90 -16.12 6.17 -16.46
CA GLU A 90 -16.87 5.57 -15.36
C GLU A 90 -15.92 5.15 -14.24
N ALA A 91 -14.83 4.46 -14.59
CA ALA A 91 -13.80 4.07 -13.64
C ALA A 91 -13.10 5.30 -13.03
N ASN A 92 -12.82 6.31 -13.84
CA ASN A 92 -12.18 7.54 -13.39
C ASN A 92 -13.02 8.33 -12.38
N ARG A 93 -14.33 8.28 -12.46
CA ARG A 93 -15.21 8.89 -11.44
C ARG A 93 -15.10 8.23 -10.06
N LEU A 94 -14.69 6.97 -10.01
CA LEU A 94 -14.53 6.23 -8.76
C LEU A 94 -13.17 6.47 -8.07
N ILE A 95 -12.22 7.10 -8.75
CA ILE A 95 -10.91 7.45 -8.17
C ILE A 95 -11.07 8.51 -7.06
N SER A 96 -11.96 9.45 -7.26
CA SER A 96 -12.20 10.55 -6.33
C SER A 96 -13.56 10.46 -5.69
N ARG A 97 -13.61 10.84 -4.42
CA ARG A 97 -14.83 10.91 -3.65
C ARG A 97 -15.23 12.38 -3.48
N GLU A 98 -16.49 12.69 -3.75
CA GLU A 98 -17.02 14.01 -3.40
C GLU A 98 -16.85 14.25 -1.89
N ARG A 99 -16.26 15.38 -1.55
CA ARG A 99 -16.04 15.78 -0.16
C ARG A 99 -17.21 16.62 0.32
N ARG A 100 -17.54 16.47 1.59
CA ARG A 100 -18.53 17.36 2.21
C ARG A 100 -18.02 18.79 2.21
N THR A 101 -18.93 19.74 2.10
CA THR A 101 -18.66 21.17 2.11
C THR A 101 -17.80 21.59 3.30
N GLY A 102 -16.76 22.36 3.05
CA GLY A 102 -15.78 22.81 4.06
C GLY A 102 -14.60 21.88 4.29
N PHE A 103 -14.52 20.74 3.56
CA PHE A 103 -13.41 19.79 3.64
C PHE A 103 -12.82 19.49 2.26
N GLU A 104 -12.94 20.42 1.34
CA GLU A 104 -12.33 20.38 0.03
C GLU A 104 -10.79 20.44 0.17
N LEU A 105 -10.07 19.68 -0.66
CA LEU A 105 -8.62 19.81 -0.74
C LEU A 105 -8.29 21.12 -1.47
N LEU A 106 -7.58 22.00 -0.81
CA LEU A 106 -6.95 23.15 -1.45
C LEU A 106 -5.74 22.61 -2.23
N LEU A 107 -6.00 22.04 -3.41
CA LEU A 107 -4.96 21.71 -4.37
C LEU A 107 -4.64 22.99 -5.11
N SER A 108 -3.59 23.68 -4.67
CA SER A 108 -2.98 24.80 -5.38
C SER A 108 -2.00 24.30 -6.43
#